data_9e789487002c811db5f759be7cac319b
#
_entry.id   9e789487002c811db5f759be7cac319b
#
_cell.length_a   1.000
_cell.length_b   1.000
_cell.length_c   1.000
_cell.angle_alpha   90.00
_cell.angle_beta   90.00
_cell.angle_gamma   90.00
#
_symmetry.space_group_name_H-M   'P 1'
#
loop_
_entity.id
_entity.type
_entity.pdbx_description
1 polymer ?
#
loop_
_entity_poly.entity_id
_entity_poly.type
_entity_poly.pdbx_seq_one_letter_code
_entity_poly.pdbx_strand_id
1 'polypeptide(L)'
;MAWALLGASSLLLGALVTFAVPIGRRLLGLIMAFGAGVLISAVSYELVEESLAVSADRYVVASGFVLGALVFFAGDVAIDRRLKGKEEAGGLGIVLGAVLDGIPESVVIGASLLTGESASVAVIVAVFLSNVPESISASRDMLGGGWSRGKILALWGIVVAASTLAAGIGYALLDGASGTWIAAIQAFAAGAILTMLADEMIPEAFEATGHRKSVGLALAFGFALSAALSFST
;
A
#
# COMPACT_ATOMS: atom_id res chain seq x y z
N MET A 1 2.16 14.49 9.45
CA MET A 1 0.80 14.81 8.92
C MET A 1 0.83 15.23 7.45
N ALA A 2 1.55 16.29 7.04
CA ALA A 2 1.57 16.73 5.62
C ALA A 2 2.05 15.64 4.66
N TRP A 3 3.10 14.93 4.97
CA TRP A 3 3.63 13.83 4.16
C TRP A 3 2.66 12.64 4.04
N ALA A 4 1.99 12.27 5.12
CA ALA A 4 0.97 11.22 5.09
C ALA A 4 -0.24 11.63 4.25
N LEU A 5 -0.67 12.89 4.35
CA LEU A 5 -1.71 13.43 3.49
C LEU A 5 -1.30 13.41 2.02
N LEU A 6 -0.04 13.73 1.72
CA LEU A 6 0.49 13.68 0.35
C LEU A 6 0.44 12.25 -0.21
N GLY A 7 0.97 11.26 0.53
CA GLY A 7 0.93 9.86 0.13
C GLY A 7 -0.49 9.36 -0.09
N ALA A 8 -1.37 9.56 0.88
CA ALA A 8 -2.75 9.10 0.80
C ALA A 8 -3.59 9.86 -0.26
N SER A 9 -3.26 11.12 -0.60
CA SER A 9 -3.97 11.90 -1.61
C SER A 9 -3.94 11.27 -3.00
N SER A 10 -2.99 10.38 -3.27
CA SER A 10 -2.88 9.57 -4.50
C SER A 10 -4.13 8.75 -4.78
N LEU A 11 -4.85 8.30 -3.74
CA LEU A 11 -6.14 7.60 -3.87
C LEU A 11 -7.22 8.49 -4.50
N LEU A 12 -7.31 9.75 -4.07
CA LEU A 12 -8.23 10.73 -4.70
C LEU A 12 -7.80 11.06 -6.13
N LEU A 13 -6.50 11.17 -6.37
CA LEU A 13 -5.97 11.42 -7.71
C LEU A 13 -6.34 10.27 -8.67
N GLY A 14 -6.17 9.00 -8.27
CA GLY A 14 -6.56 7.86 -9.09
C GLY A 14 -8.05 7.81 -9.40
N ALA A 15 -8.91 8.14 -8.42
CA ALA A 15 -10.35 8.28 -8.66
C ALA A 15 -10.67 9.38 -9.67
N LEU A 16 -10.06 10.56 -9.55
CA LEU A 16 -10.24 11.65 -10.51
C LEU A 16 -9.76 11.30 -11.91
N VAL A 17 -8.61 10.61 -12.01
CA VAL A 17 -8.08 10.11 -13.29
C VAL A 17 -9.07 9.14 -13.93
N THR A 18 -9.68 8.24 -13.14
CA THR A 18 -10.71 7.31 -13.63
C THR A 18 -11.92 8.03 -14.24
N PHE A 19 -12.29 9.20 -13.70
CA PHE A 19 -13.42 9.98 -14.21
C PHE A 19 -13.08 10.81 -15.45
N ALA A 20 -11.81 11.14 -15.65
CA ALA A 20 -11.35 12.02 -16.70
C ALA A 20 -10.83 11.27 -17.93
N VAL A 21 -10.19 10.10 -17.74
CA VAL A 21 -9.47 9.40 -18.80
C VAL A 21 -9.85 7.91 -18.84
N PRO A 22 -10.25 7.37 -20.00
CA PRO A 22 -10.48 5.96 -20.16
C PRO A 22 -9.14 5.19 -20.22
N ILE A 23 -8.63 4.74 -19.09
CA ILE A 23 -7.41 3.93 -19.02
C ILE A 23 -7.75 2.50 -19.43
N GLY A 24 -7.05 1.97 -20.42
CA GLY A 24 -7.21 0.57 -20.85
C GLY A 24 -6.72 -0.40 -19.76
N ARG A 25 -7.42 -1.53 -19.57
CA ARG A 25 -7.06 -2.55 -18.56
C ARG A 25 -5.58 -2.94 -18.62
N ARG A 26 -5.04 -3.12 -19.84
CA ARG A 26 -3.65 -3.52 -20.03
C ARG A 26 -2.65 -2.47 -19.50
N LEU A 27 -2.90 -1.18 -19.76
CA LEU A 27 -2.04 -0.11 -19.26
C LEU A 27 -2.12 -0.03 -17.73
N LEU A 28 -3.34 -0.13 -17.18
CA LEU A 28 -3.55 -0.17 -15.74
C LEU A 28 -2.75 -1.30 -15.09
N GLY A 29 -2.85 -2.54 -15.61
CA GLY A 29 -2.09 -3.67 -15.08
C GLY A 29 -0.56 -3.48 -15.15
N LEU A 30 -0.04 -2.80 -16.17
CA LEU A 30 1.39 -2.48 -16.23
C LEU A 30 1.79 -1.42 -15.20
N ILE A 31 0.93 -0.42 -14.95
CA ILE A 31 1.16 0.60 -13.92
C ILE A 31 1.09 -0.04 -12.52
N MET A 32 0.14 -0.95 -12.29
CA MET A 32 0.06 -1.73 -11.04
C MET A 32 1.31 -2.57 -10.81
N ALA A 33 1.78 -3.29 -11.84
CA ALA A 33 3.00 -4.08 -11.74
C ALA A 33 4.23 -3.20 -11.43
N PHE A 34 4.32 -2.03 -12.04
CA PHE A 34 5.38 -1.06 -11.74
C PHE A 34 5.29 -0.58 -10.29
N GLY A 35 4.10 -0.20 -9.82
CA GLY A 35 3.84 0.20 -8.43
C GLY A 35 4.18 -0.91 -7.42
N ALA A 36 3.81 -2.16 -7.71
CA ALA A 36 4.19 -3.31 -6.90
C ALA A 36 5.72 -3.46 -6.81
N GLY A 37 6.44 -3.26 -7.91
CA GLY A 37 7.91 -3.27 -7.91
C GLY A 37 8.50 -2.17 -7.03
N VAL A 38 7.95 -0.96 -7.11
CA VAL A 38 8.37 0.17 -6.26
C VAL A 38 8.17 -0.15 -4.78
N LEU A 39 6.99 -0.71 -4.42
CA LEU A 39 6.70 -1.10 -3.03
C LEU A 39 7.58 -2.25 -2.54
N ILE A 40 7.87 -3.26 -3.37
CA ILE A 40 8.80 -4.34 -2.98
C ILE A 40 10.18 -3.77 -2.64
N SER A 41 10.65 -2.79 -3.42
CA SER A 41 11.91 -2.11 -3.12
C SER A 41 11.84 -1.34 -1.80
N ALA A 42 10.79 -0.56 -1.58
CA ALA A 42 10.60 0.18 -0.34
C ALA A 42 10.50 -0.75 0.88
N VAL A 43 9.75 -1.85 0.78
CA VAL A 43 9.68 -2.88 1.83
C VAL A 43 11.06 -3.44 2.14
N SER A 44 11.86 -3.72 1.11
CA SER A 44 13.18 -4.34 1.28
C SER A 44 14.19 -3.40 1.94
N TYR A 45 14.31 -2.18 1.44
CA TYR A 45 15.36 -1.25 1.82
C TYR A 45 14.96 -0.26 2.91
N GLU A 46 13.74 0.27 2.85
CA GLU A 46 13.27 1.28 3.80
C GLU A 46 12.64 0.69 5.07
N LEU A 47 12.18 -0.58 5.01
CA LEU A 47 11.52 -1.20 6.16
C LEU A 47 12.34 -2.34 6.76
N VAL A 48 12.68 -3.35 5.96
CA VAL A 48 13.36 -4.53 6.49
C VAL A 48 14.81 -4.22 6.82
N GLU A 49 15.55 -3.60 5.92
CA GLU A 49 16.96 -3.23 6.16
C GLU A 49 17.08 -2.25 7.33
N GLU A 50 16.23 -1.23 7.37
CA GLU A 50 16.21 -0.27 8.46
C GLU A 50 15.81 -0.90 9.80
N SER A 51 14.81 -1.79 9.82
CA SER A 51 14.45 -2.55 11.02
C SER A 51 15.64 -3.33 11.59
N LEU A 52 16.46 -3.92 10.71
CA LEU A 52 17.68 -4.65 11.08
C LEU A 52 18.80 -3.72 11.56
N ALA A 53 18.83 -2.47 11.08
CA ALA A 53 19.79 -1.47 11.52
C ALA A 53 19.44 -0.88 12.89
N VAL A 54 18.14 -0.68 13.14
CA VAL A 54 17.63 -0.09 14.40
C VAL A 54 17.61 -1.11 15.55
N SER A 55 17.35 -2.39 15.25
CA SER A 55 17.34 -3.47 16.26
C SER A 55 18.41 -4.51 16.01
N ALA A 56 19.26 -4.77 17.01
CA ALA A 56 20.22 -5.86 16.97
C ALA A 56 19.56 -7.25 17.07
N ASP A 57 18.30 -7.34 17.48
CA ASP A 57 17.57 -8.57 17.66
C ASP A 57 16.82 -8.98 16.37
N ARG A 58 17.46 -9.85 15.59
CA ARG A 58 16.90 -10.37 14.33
C ARG A 58 15.62 -11.18 14.53
N TYR A 59 15.40 -11.75 15.71
CA TYR A 59 14.18 -12.52 15.99
C TYR A 59 12.98 -11.58 16.14
N VAL A 60 13.18 -10.38 16.68
CA VAL A 60 12.12 -9.35 16.73
C VAL A 60 11.70 -8.95 15.32
N VAL A 61 12.64 -8.68 14.44
CA VAL A 61 12.35 -8.31 13.05
C VAL A 61 11.65 -9.47 12.32
N ALA A 62 12.18 -10.68 12.39
CA ALA A 62 11.58 -11.84 11.74
C ALA A 62 10.18 -12.16 12.27
N SER A 63 9.97 -12.10 13.60
CA SER A 63 8.66 -12.36 14.19
C SER A 63 7.65 -11.25 13.87
N GLY A 64 8.08 -9.98 13.87
CA GLY A 64 7.25 -8.86 13.44
C GLY A 64 6.78 -9.04 12.00
N PHE A 65 7.70 -9.36 11.10
CA PHE A 65 7.40 -9.59 9.68
C PHE A 65 6.39 -10.73 9.48
N VAL A 66 6.63 -11.89 10.07
CA VAL A 66 5.72 -13.04 9.98
C VAL A 66 4.35 -12.72 10.59
N LEU A 67 4.32 -12.01 11.72
CA LEU A 67 3.06 -11.61 12.35
C LEU A 67 2.27 -10.65 11.45
N GLY A 68 2.93 -9.68 10.82
CA GLY A 68 2.30 -8.76 9.88
C GLY A 68 1.68 -9.50 8.69
N ALA A 69 2.43 -10.42 8.10
CA ALA A 69 1.94 -11.25 7.01
C ALA A 69 0.70 -12.08 7.43
N LEU A 70 0.75 -12.73 8.59
CA LEU A 70 -0.37 -13.54 9.10
C LEU A 70 -1.60 -12.71 9.43
N VAL A 71 -1.42 -11.51 10.00
CA VAL A 71 -2.55 -10.62 10.35
C VAL A 71 -3.22 -10.10 9.09
N PHE A 72 -2.43 -9.66 8.10
CA PHE A 72 -2.97 -9.22 6.81
C PHE A 72 -3.75 -10.36 6.14
N PHE A 73 -3.13 -11.51 5.95
CA PHE A 73 -3.78 -12.70 5.36
C PHE A 73 -5.06 -13.10 6.09
N ALA A 74 -5.07 -13.08 7.42
CA ALA A 74 -6.27 -13.41 8.19
C ALA A 74 -7.38 -12.36 8.00
N GLY A 75 -7.01 -11.08 7.89
CA GLY A 75 -7.94 -9.97 7.61
C GLY A 75 -8.58 -10.11 6.24
N ASP A 76 -7.77 -10.33 5.21
CA ASP A 76 -8.20 -10.51 3.83
C ASP A 76 -9.14 -11.73 3.69
N VAL A 77 -8.73 -12.90 4.19
CA VAL A 77 -9.59 -14.11 4.23
C VAL A 77 -10.89 -13.88 4.99
N ALA A 78 -10.88 -13.08 6.07
CA ALA A 78 -12.08 -12.78 6.84
C ALA A 78 -13.05 -11.87 6.07
N ILE A 79 -12.52 -10.91 5.32
CA ILE A 79 -13.29 -10.03 4.43
C ILE A 79 -13.94 -10.89 3.33
N ASP A 80 -13.16 -11.66 2.63
CA ASP A 80 -13.63 -12.54 1.55
C ASP A 80 -14.74 -13.48 2.00
N ARG A 81 -14.55 -14.16 3.13
CA ARG A 81 -15.55 -15.08 3.67
C ARG A 81 -16.87 -14.40 4.06
N ARG A 82 -16.81 -13.17 4.58
CA ARG A 82 -18.00 -12.42 5.00
C ARG A 82 -18.78 -11.85 3.83
N LEU A 83 -18.11 -11.59 2.71
CA LEU A 83 -18.68 -10.93 1.54
C LEU A 83 -19.10 -11.91 0.44
N LYS A 84 -18.58 -13.13 0.47
CA LYS A 84 -18.86 -14.16 -0.52
C LYS A 84 -20.37 -14.43 -0.62
N GLY A 85 -20.94 -14.24 -1.83
CA GLY A 85 -22.36 -14.52 -2.12
C GLY A 85 -23.34 -13.39 -1.81
N LYS A 86 -22.87 -12.19 -1.46
CA LYS A 86 -23.75 -11.02 -1.21
C LYS A 86 -23.63 -10.05 -2.40
N GLU A 87 -24.70 -9.93 -3.20
CA GLU A 87 -24.72 -9.00 -4.36
C GLU A 87 -24.51 -7.53 -3.98
N GLU A 88 -24.94 -7.12 -2.78
CA GLU A 88 -24.71 -5.78 -2.23
C GLU A 88 -23.29 -5.58 -1.67
N ALA A 89 -22.50 -6.65 -1.58
CA ALA A 89 -21.20 -6.64 -0.90
C ALA A 89 -20.04 -6.11 -1.77
N GLY A 90 -20.21 -5.99 -3.10
CA GLY A 90 -19.12 -5.57 -3.98
C GLY A 90 -18.51 -4.22 -3.55
N GLY A 91 -19.34 -3.22 -3.27
CA GLY A 91 -18.87 -1.93 -2.79
C GLY A 91 -18.28 -1.97 -1.37
N LEU A 92 -18.86 -2.78 -0.47
CA LEU A 92 -18.35 -2.93 0.91
C LEU A 92 -17.01 -3.68 0.93
N GLY A 93 -16.82 -4.66 0.03
CA GLY A 93 -15.56 -5.39 -0.14
C GLY A 93 -14.42 -4.45 -0.51
N ILE A 94 -14.64 -3.62 -1.53
CA ILE A 94 -13.68 -2.61 -1.97
C ILE A 94 -13.33 -1.64 -0.82
N VAL A 95 -14.33 -1.20 -0.03
CA VAL A 95 -14.09 -0.33 1.12
C VAL A 95 -13.23 -1.00 2.18
N LEU A 96 -13.55 -2.25 2.53
CA LEU A 96 -12.83 -2.99 3.56
C LEU A 96 -11.42 -3.37 3.10
N GLY A 97 -11.24 -3.74 1.83
CA GLY A 97 -9.93 -3.95 1.22
C GLY A 97 -9.08 -2.68 1.31
N ALA A 98 -9.56 -1.56 0.78
CA ALA A 98 -8.85 -0.29 0.82
C ALA A 98 -8.48 0.18 2.25
N VAL A 99 -9.30 -0.14 3.25
CA VAL A 99 -8.97 0.12 4.66
C VAL A 99 -7.89 -0.83 5.16
N LEU A 100 -7.96 -2.12 4.79
CA LEU A 100 -6.97 -3.12 5.19
C LEU A 100 -5.58 -2.79 4.60
N ASP A 101 -5.53 -2.36 3.34
CA ASP A 101 -4.31 -1.94 2.64
C ASP A 101 -3.74 -0.64 3.23
N GLY A 102 -4.60 0.32 3.52
CA GLY A 102 -4.22 1.62 4.07
C GLY A 102 -3.63 1.57 5.49
N ILE A 103 -3.89 0.50 6.27
CA ILE A 103 -3.35 0.37 7.64
C ILE A 103 -1.82 0.17 7.61
N PRO A 104 -1.26 -0.85 6.92
CA PRO A 104 0.19 -1.04 6.85
C PRO A 104 0.91 0.18 6.27
N GLU A 105 0.39 0.76 5.20
CA GLU A 105 0.97 1.94 4.55
C GLU A 105 1.00 3.16 5.48
N SER A 106 -0.07 3.37 6.24
CA SER A 106 -0.13 4.46 7.24
C SER A 106 0.89 4.27 8.35
N VAL A 107 1.06 3.04 8.84
CA VAL A 107 2.06 2.68 9.86
C VAL A 107 3.47 2.95 9.32
N VAL A 108 3.74 2.57 8.08
CA VAL A 108 5.03 2.80 7.42
C VAL A 108 5.34 4.29 7.33
N ILE A 109 4.42 5.10 6.83
CA ILE A 109 4.61 6.55 6.75
C ILE A 109 4.85 7.15 8.13
N GLY A 110 4.10 6.71 9.15
CA GLY A 110 4.29 7.14 10.52
C GLY A 110 5.67 6.80 11.09
N ALA A 111 6.12 5.57 10.87
CA ALA A 111 7.41 5.07 11.33
C ALA A 111 8.59 5.70 10.59
N SER A 112 8.51 5.87 9.28
CA SER A 112 9.59 6.47 8.47
C SER A 112 9.87 7.93 8.81
N LEU A 113 8.87 8.66 9.35
CA LEU A 113 9.07 10.02 9.84
C LEU A 113 9.96 10.10 11.09
N LEU A 114 10.20 8.99 11.78
CA LEU A 114 11.06 8.93 12.98
C LEU A 114 12.53 8.64 12.64
N THR A 115 12.80 8.08 11.47
CA THR A 115 14.12 7.55 11.10
C THR A 115 14.95 8.49 10.23
N GLY A 116 14.33 9.45 9.58
CA GLY A 116 15.04 10.49 8.82
C GLY A 116 14.25 11.02 7.62
N GLU A 117 14.58 12.24 7.17
CA GLU A 117 13.86 12.89 6.07
C GLU A 117 13.99 12.16 4.72
N SER A 118 15.14 11.57 4.44
CA SER A 118 15.40 10.88 3.16
C SER A 118 14.61 9.58 3.03
N ALA A 119 14.60 8.77 4.08
CA ALA A 119 13.80 7.53 4.13
C ALA A 119 12.29 7.84 4.00
N SER A 120 11.83 8.89 4.66
CA SER A 120 10.42 9.33 4.57
C SER A 120 9.99 9.66 3.15
N VAL A 121 10.82 10.33 2.36
CA VAL A 121 10.50 10.71 0.96
C VAL A 121 10.38 9.49 0.07
N ALA A 122 11.30 8.52 0.16
CA ALA A 122 11.27 7.30 -0.63
C ALA A 122 10.00 6.47 -0.37
N VAL A 123 9.66 6.30 0.90
CA VAL A 123 8.43 5.61 1.33
C VAL A 123 7.18 6.32 0.80
N ILE A 124 7.10 7.64 0.94
CA ILE A 124 5.93 8.41 0.50
C ILE A 124 5.75 8.32 -1.01
N VAL A 125 6.84 8.40 -1.77
CA VAL A 125 6.81 8.22 -3.23
C VAL A 125 6.37 6.81 -3.60
N ALA A 126 6.85 5.79 -2.89
CA ALA A 126 6.45 4.41 -3.12
C ALA A 126 4.94 4.21 -2.89
N VAL A 127 4.42 4.64 -1.74
CA VAL A 127 2.99 4.58 -1.42
C VAL A 127 2.16 5.42 -2.39
N PHE A 128 2.62 6.60 -2.78
CA PHE A 128 1.93 7.41 -3.77
C PHE A 128 1.80 6.70 -5.12
N LEU A 129 2.89 6.09 -5.60
CA LEU A 129 2.92 5.42 -6.90
C LEU A 129 2.12 4.11 -6.93
N SER A 130 1.99 3.41 -5.79
CA SER A 130 1.17 2.19 -5.68
C SER A 130 -0.32 2.50 -5.58
N ASN A 131 -0.69 3.51 -4.81
CA ASN A 131 -2.08 3.86 -4.54
C ASN A 131 -2.82 4.43 -5.78
N VAL A 132 -2.10 5.10 -6.70
CA VAL A 132 -2.75 5.63 -7.92
C VAL A 132 -3.38 4.53 -8.76
N PRO A 133 -2.68 3.47 -9.20
CA PRO A 133 -3.30 2.41 -10.00
C PRO A 133 -4.35 1.61 -9.21
N GLU A 134 -4.14 1.38 -7.92
CA GLU A 134 -5.08 0.69 -7.05
C GLU A 134 -6.42 1.44 -6.98
N SER A 135 -6.38 2.74 -6.68
CA SER A 135 -7.59 3.55 -6.63
C SER A 135 -8.25 3.74 -8.00
N ILE A 136 -7.50 3.69 -9.11
CA ILE A 136 -8.05 3.65 -10.47
C ILE A 136 -8.82 2.35 -10.67
N SER A 137 -8.26 1.19 -10.31
CA SER A 137 -8.92 -0.12 -10.44
C SER A 137 -10.19 -0.17 -9.61
N ALA A 138 -10.09 0.09 -8.33
CA ALA A 138 -11.21 0.09 -7.40
C ALA A 138 -12.31 1.10 -7.79
N SER A 139 -11.95 2.31 -8.24
CA SER A 139 -12.93 3.30 -8.69
C SER A 139 -13.66 2.86 -9.96
N ARG A 140 -13.00 2.15 -10.87
CA ARG A 140 -13.65 1.58 -12.07
C ARG A 140 -14.66 0.51 -11.69
N ASP A 141 -14.30 -0.37 -10.78
CA ASP A 141 -15.17 -1.44 -10.33
C ASP A 141 -16.40 -0.89 -9.58
N MET A 142 -16.19 0.12 -8.74
CA MET A 142 -17.29 0.86 -8.11
C MET A 142 -18.22 1.53 -9.12
N LEU A 143 -17.68 2.18 -10.17
CA LEU A 143 -18.50 2.74 -11.26
C LEU A 143 -19.25 1.65 -12.00
N GLY A 144 -18.62 0.51 -12.31
CA GLY A 144 -19.24 -0.67 -12.91
C GLY A 144 -20.37 -1.24 -12.05
N GLY A 145 -20.22 -1.18 -10.73
CA GLY A 145 -21.22 -1.54 -9.72
C GLY A 145 -22.31 -0.47 -9.49
N GLY A 146 -22.35 0.61 -10.28
CA GLY A 146 -23.39 1.64 -10.23
C GLY A 146 -23.19 2.72 -9.17
N TRP A 147 -21.99 2.82 -8.58
CA TRP A 147 -21.70 3.89 -7.63
C TRP A 147 -21.60 5.26 -8.34
N SER A 148 -22.11 6.29 -7.68
CA SER A 148 -21.95 7.65 -8.19
C SER A 148 -20.54 8.18 -7.91
N ARG A 149 -20.01 9.05 -8.80
CA ARG A 149 -18.71 9.71 -8.62
C ARG A 149 -18.57 10.39 -7.26
N GLY A 150 -19.65 11.01 -6.76
CA GLY A 150 -19.66 11.66 -5.46
C GLY A 150 -19.48 10.68 -4.29
N LYS A 151 -20.09 9.48 -4.36
CA LYS A 151 -19.89 8.43 -3.36
C LYS A 151 -18.46 7.89 -3.36
N ILE A 152 -17.87 7.71 -4.55
CA ILE A 152 -16.49 7.24 -4.71
C ILE A 152 -15.51 8.26 -4.12
N LEU A 153 -15.67 9.55 -4.44
CA LEU A 153 -14.84 10.61 -3.88
C LEU A 153 -15.00 10.74 -2.36
N ALA A 154 -16.21 10.59 -1.85
CA ALA A 154 -16.45 10.63 -0.41
C ALA A 154 -15.76 9.46 0.29
N LEU A 155 -15.83 8.26 -0.29
CA LEU A 155 -15.11 7.09 0.22
C LEU A 155 -13.61 7.34 0.28
N TRP A 156 -12.99 7.69 -0.84
CA TRP A 156 -11.55 7.96 -0.88
C TRP A 156 -11.15 9.12 0.04
N GLY A 157 -12.00 10.15 0.16
CA GLY A 157 -11.79 11.22 1.13
C GLY A 157 -11.77 10.73 2.57
N ILE A 158 -12.65 9.79 2.93
CA ILE A 158 -12.66 9.16 4.26
C ILE A 158 -11.40 8.31 4.46
N VAL A 159 -11.01 7.49 3.47
CA VAL A 159 -9.79 6.67 3.55
C VAL A 159 -8.55 7.55 3.71
N VAL A 160 -8.41 8.61 2.91
CA VAL A 160 -7.31 9.58 3.01
C VAL A 160 -7.25 10.23 4.40
N ALA A 161 -8.40 10.65 4.93
CA ALA A 161 -8.45 11.24 6.27
C ALA A 161 -8.07 10.21 7.36
N ALA A 162 -8.60 8.99 7.26
CA ALA A 162 -8.30 7.91 8.20
C ALA A 162 -6.81 7.53 8.15
N SER A 163 -6.23 7.35 6.97
CA SER A 163 -4.81 7.05 6.77
C SER A 163 -3.91 8.16 7.32
N THR A 164 -4.27 9.42 7.06
CA THR A 164 -3.52 10.57 7.58
C THR A 164 -3.55 10.63 9.11
N LEU A 165 -4.70 10.36 9.72
CA LEU A 165 -4.84 10.30 11.17
C LEU A 165 -4.08 9.10 11.75
N ALA A 166 -4.17 7.94 11.13
CA ALA A 166 -3.47 6.72 11.56
C ALA A 166 -1.94 6.92 11.53
N ALA A 167 -1.40 7.53 10.48
CA ALA A 167 0.02 7.86 10.42
C ALA A 167 0.44 8.85 11.51
N GLY A 168 -0.39 9.85 11.79
CA GLY A 168 -0.14 10.80 12.88
C GLY A 168 -0.17 10.16 14.27
N ILE A 169 -1.11 9.25 14.50
CA ILE A 169 -1.19 8.47 15.74
C ILE A 169 0.01 7.52 15.84
N GLY A 170 0.36 6.82 14.74
CA GLY A 170 1.53 5.95 14.68
C GLY A 170 2.81 6.69 15.04
N TYR A 171 3.03 7.88 14.45
CA TYR A 171 4.16 8.75 14.81
C TYR A 171 4.16 9.10 16.29
N ALA A 172 3.03 9.57 16.84
CA ALA A 172 2.94 10.00 18.23
C ALA A 172 3.13 8.85 19.24
N LEU A 173 2.71 7.64 18.89
CA LEU A 173 2.88 6.44 19.73
C LEU A 173 4.31 5.89 19.69
N LEU A 174 5.01 6.11 18.58
CA LEU A 174 6.38 5.63 18.38
C LEU A 174 7.44 6.68 18.79
N ASP A 175 7.04 7.95 18.94
CA ASP A 175 7.94 9.00 19.42
C ASP A 175 8.42 8.68 20.83
N GLY A 176 9.74 8.52 20.98
CA GLY A 176 10.35 8.06 22.24
C GLY A 176 10.28 6.55 22.51
N ALA A 177 9.73 5.74 21.59
CA ALA A 177 9.76 4.29 21.70
C ALA A 177 11.19 3.73 21.55
N SER A 178 11.45 2.56 22.13
CA SER A 178 12.75 1.90 21.94
C SER A 178 12.94 1.48 20.48
N GLY A 179 14.19 1.44 20.00
CA GLY A 179 14.51 0.97 18.65
C GLY A 179 13.95 -0.43 18.35
N THR A 180 13.90 -1.30 19.36
CA THR A 180 13.29 -2.63 19.23
C THR A 180 11.80 -2.58 18.88
N TRP A 181 11.04 -1.68 19.48
CA TRP A 181 9.62 -1.49 19.17
C TRP A 181 9.43 -0.89 17.78
N ILE A 182 10.24 0.10 17.40
CA ILE A 182 10.19 0.70 16.06
C ILE A 182 10.48 -0.38 15.01
N ALA A 183 11.54 -1.16 15.20
CA ALA A 183 11.90 -2.27 14.30
C ALA A 183 10.80 -3.33 14.19
N ALA A 184 10.15 -3.71 15.31
CA ALA A 184 9.06 -4.67 15.30
C ALA A 184 7.86 -4.18 14.47
N ILE A 185 7.52 -2.90 14.59
CA ILE A 185 6.38 -2.30 13.89
C ILE A 185 6.68 -2.09 12.42
N GLN A 186 7.89 -1.64 12.07
CA GLN A 186 8.33 -1.54 10.66
C GLN A 186 8.34 -2.92 9.99
N ALA A 187 8.88 -3.94 10.66
CA ALA A 187 8.88 -5.30 10.14
C ALA A 187 7.46 -5.87 10.00
N PHE A 188 6.56 -5.59 10.95
CA PHE A 188 5.16 -5.96 10.85
C PHE A 188 4.50 -5.34 9.62
N ALA A 189 4.68 -4.06 9.41
CA ALA A 189 4.14 -3.37 8.23
C ALA A 189 4.73 -3.92 6.92
N ALA A 190 6.05 -4.22 6.91
CA ALA A 190 6.73 -4.83 5.78
C ALA A 190 6.12 -6.20 5.39
N GLY A 191 5.85 -7.05 6.39
CA GLY A 191 5.22 -8.35 6.16
C GLY A 191 3.78 -8.22 5.64
N ALA A 192 3.00 -7.31 6.19
CA ALA A 192 1.64 -7.04 5.74
C ALA A 192 1.62 -6.55 4.28
N ILE A 193 2.44 -5.55 3.93
CA ILE A 193 2.52 -5.00 2.57
C ILE A 193 2.99 -6.07 1.57
N LEU A 194 4.00 -6.89 1.92
CA LEU A 194 4.45 -7.94 1.01
C LEU A 194 3.35 -8.97 0.74
N THR A 195 2.53 -9.30 1.75
CA THR A 195 1.40 -10.22 1.58
C THR A 195 0.32 -9.60 0.69
N MET A 196 -0.06 -8.34 0.92
CA MET A 196 -0.95 -7.56 0.07
C MET A 196 -0.50 -7.56 -1.40
N LEU A 197 0.76 -7.28 -1.65
CA LEU A 197 1.31 -7.27 -3.01
C LEU A 197 1.21 -8.62 -3.71
N ALA A 198 1.46 -9.71 -2.96
CA ALA A 198 1.43 -11.07 -3.49
C ALA A 198 0.00 -11.59 -3.74
N ASP A 199 -0.93 -11.24 -2.86
CA ASP A 199 -2.29 -11.78 -2.90
C ASP A 199 -3.24 -10.91 -3.75
N GLU A 200 -2.98 -9.61 -3.89
CA GLU A 200 -3.89 -8.67 -4.56
C GLU A 200 -3.24 -7.98 -5.76
N MET A 201 -2.28 -7.10 -5.57
CA MET A 201 -1.79 -6.19 -6.61
C MET A 201 -1.09 -6.91 -7.78
N ILE A 202 -0.23 -7.89 -7.49
CA ILE A 202 0.46 -8.65 -8.54
C ILE A 202 -0.50 -9.54 -9.33
N PRO A 203 -1.37 -10.35 -8.71
CA PRO A 203 -2.40 -11.11 -9.43
C PRO A 203 -3.29 -10.22 -10.30
N GLU A 204 -3.79 -9.11 -9.78
CA GLU A 204 -4.64 -8.19 -10.55
C GLU A 204 -3.89 -7.60 -11.76
N ALA A 205 -2.60 -7.25 -11.61
CA ALA A 205 -1.78 -6.80 -12.72
C ALA A 205 -1.66 -7.86 -13.83
N PHE A 206 -1.49 -9.14 -13.46
CA PHE A 206 -1.48 -10.25 -14.43
C PHE A 206 -2.84 -10.41 -15.11
N GLU A 207 -3.93 -10.39 -14.37
CA GLU A 207 -5.29 -10.51 -14.93
C GLU A 207 -5.60 -9.35 -15.87
N ALA A 208 -5.33 -8.12 -15.48
CA ALA A 208 -5.58 -6.93 -16.27
C ALA A 208 -4.81 -6.92 -17.61
N THR A 209 -3.62 -7.54 -17.64
CA THR A 209 -2.79 -7.64 -18.86
C THR A 209 -3.07 -8.88 -19.70
N GLY A 210 -3.88 -9.83 -19.23
CA GLY A 210 -4.10 -11.14 -19.84
C GLY A 210 -2.86 -12.04 -19.70
N HIS A 211 -2.26 -12.07 -18.51
CA HIS A 211 -1.11 -12.91 -18.12
C HIS A 211 0.14 -12.71 -19.00
N ARG A 212 0.42 -11.47 -19.40
CA ARG A 212 1.59 -11.16 -20.24
C ARG A 212 2.88 -11.08 -19.44
N LYS A 213 3.96 -11.57 -20.04
CA LYS A 213 5.32 -11.51 -19.46
C LYS A 213 5.82 -10.07 -19.22
N SER A 214 5.22 -9.06 -19.86
CA SER A 214 5.53 -7.64 -19.64
C SER A 214 5.23 -7.16 -18.21
N VAL A 215 4.38 -7.86 -17.46
CA VAL A 215 4.14 -7.59 -16.04
C VAL A 215 5.43 -7.71 -15.23
N GLY A 216 6.17 -8.81 -15.40
CA GLY A 216 7.44 -9.01 -14.72
C GLY A 216 8.49 -7.94 -15.06
N LEU A 217 8.52 -7.47 -16.32
CA LEU A 217 9.41 -6.36 -16.70
C LEU A 217 9.00 -5.03 -16.05
N ALA A 218 7.71 -4.71 -16.06
CA ALA A 218 7.20 -3.50 -15.42
C ALA A 218 7.51 -3.49 -13.92
N LEU A 219 7.31 -4.63 -13.23
CA LEU A 219 7.66 -4.81 -11.83
C LEU A 219 9.16 -4.62 -11.60
N ALA A 220 10.01 -5.26 -12.41
CA ALA A 220 11.46 -5.14 -12.29
C ALA A 220 11.95 -3.71 -12.50
N PHE A 221 11.34 -2.97 -13.43
CA PHE A 221 11.66 -1.55 -13.65
C PHE A 221 11.23 -0.68 -12.44
N GLY A 222 10.04 -0.93 -11.88
CA GLY A 222 9.58 -0.24 -10.68
C GLY A 222 10.53 -0.46 -9.50
N PHE A 223 10.90 -1.73 -9.27
CA PHE A 223 11.88 -2.09 -8.25
C PHE A 223 13.23 -1.38 -8.45
N ALA A 224 13.79 -1.47 -9.65
CA ALA A 224 15.09 -0.90 -9.95
C ALA A 224 15.12 0.64 -9.79
N LEU A 225 14.04 1.32 -10.21
CA LEU A 225 13.92 2.76 -10.05
C LEU A 225 13.88 3.16 -8.57
N SER A 226 13.03 2.48 -7.78
CA SER A 226 12.91 2.76 -6.36
C SER A 226 14.20 2.45 -5.60
N ALA A 227 14.84 1.31 -5.89
CA ALA A 227 16.13 0.96 -5.31
C ALA A 227 17.22 2.00 -5.64
N ALA A 228 17.26 2.48 -6.89
CA ALA A 228 18.20 3.54 -7.26
C ALA A 228 17.96 4.85 -6.49
N LEU A 229 16.71 5.17 -6.18
CA LEU A 229 16.39 6.34 -5.35
C LEU A 229 16.81 6.13 -3.89
N SER A 230 16.56 4.96 -3.31
CA SER A 230 16.96 4.63 -1.93
C SER A 230 18.47 4.70 -1.72
N PHE A 231 19.28 4.32 -2.73
CA PHE A 231 20.76 4.39 -2.63
C PHE A 231 21.35 5.76 -3.00
N SER A 232 20.55 6.70 -3.49
CA SER A 232 21.02 8.03 -3.89
C SER A 232 20.82 9.10 -2.79
N THR A 233 20.14 8.75 -1.73
CA THR A 233 19.88 9.58 -0.54
C THR A 233 20.68 9.12 0.65
#